data_6f9562ed221788fef923acb9fa8c4a64
#
_entry.id   6f9562ed221788fef923acb9fa8c4a64
#
_cell.length_a   1.000
_cell.length_b   1.000
_cell.length_c   1.000
_cell.angle_alpha   90.00
_cell.angle_beta   90.00
_cell.angle_gamma   90.00
#
_symmetry.space_group_name_H-M   'P 1'
#
loop_
_entity.id
_entity.type
_entity.pdbx_description
1 polymer ?
#
loop_
_entity_poly.entity_id
_entity_poly.type
_entity_poly.pdbx_seq_one_letter_code
_entity_poly.pdbx_strand_id
1 'polypeptide(L)'
;MLFGRIKKSKQEIFDRDYEFNQLIRALNDGVPLIVLTGIRRVGKTTLVKVLLNEVDLPGAYIDVRKLWGVHRTISPEVLKKEIVRGLASRKSYAPVMKLLKSLKGLRIAGVGVEFREMEYDLIDLLDDIESSEERTILVFDEAQYLRYSNYDYTALLASLNDGYENITVILTGSEVQILEEFLGFNDRHSPLYKREHEIIHLERFSRGESLLYLRRGFEELGMEVPERELESAVETLDGIVGWLREYGWMRYRGKDHTTAIGEVFQRAKRDIIDELSRYSPRYLRIVAAVAEGYRSWRAIKEYIERIEGREINKGTLYTEVKNLVRYGYLEKRGNEYRITDPVIEKALRS
;
A
#
# COMPACT_ATOMS: atom_id res chain seq x y z
N MET A 1 -18.60 -0.89 11.27
CA MET A 1 -18.31 -2.32 11.57
C MET A 1 -16.83 -2.60 11.37
N LEU A 2 -16.10 -2.99 12.44
CA LEU A 2 -14.63 -3.15 12.40
C LEU A 2 -14.16 -4.24 11.43
N PHE A 3 -14.84 -5.36 11.33
CA PHE A 3 -14.48 -6.43 10.38
C PHE A 3 -14.98 -6.19 8.96
N GLY A 4 -15.70 -5.11 8.69
CA GLY A 4 -16.15 -4.72 7.36
C GLY A 4 -14.98 -4.43 6.42
N ARG A 5 -15.15 -4.76 5.13
CA ARG A 5 -14.10 -4.62 4.11
C ARG A 5 -13.83 -3.17 3.71
N ILE A 6 -14.87 -2.33 3.71
CA ILE A 6 -14.80 -0.94 3.29
C ILE A 6 -15.04 -0.07 4.52
N LYS A 7 -14.11 0.85 4.77
CA LYS A 7 -14.22 1.91 5.78
C LYS A 7 -14.53 3.22 5.08
N LYS A 8 -15.49 3.97 5.60
CA LYS A 8 -15.93 5.22 5.00
C LYS A 8 -15.61 6.44 5.85
N SER A 9 -15.47 6.25 7.17
CA SER A 9 -15.22 7.32 8.11
C SER A 9 -14.14 6.97 9.12
N LYS A 10 -13.62 7.99 9.81
CA LYS A 10 -12.62 7.84 10.85
C LYS A 10 -13.10 6.96 12.00
N GLN A 11 -14.37 7.02 12.38
CA GLN A 11 -14.95 6.19 13.46
C GLN A 11 -14.93 4.68 13.13
N GLU A 12 -14.82 4.33 11.86
CA GLU A 12 -14.74 2.93 11.44
C GLU A 12 -13.29 2.38 11.41
N ILE A 13 -12.28 3.26 11.59
CA ILE A 13 -10.88 2.85 11.72
C ILE A 13 -10.59 2.66 13.21
N PHE A 14 -9.88 1.60 13.53
CA PHE A 14 -9.45 1.32 14.89
C PHE A 14 -7.99 1.74 15.06
N ASP A 15 -7.73 2.50 16.14
CA ASP A 15 -6.40 2.81 16.65
C ASP A 15 -5.41 3.34 15.60
N ARG A 16 -5.83 4.36 14.86
CA ARG A 16 -5.03 5.10 13.88
C ARG A 16 -5.21 6.61 14.04
N ASP A 17 -5.58 7.04 15.24
CA ASP A 17 -5.81 8.46 15.52
C ASP A 17 -4.52 9.26 15.40
N TYR A 18 -3.41 8.69 15.82
CA TYR A 18 -2.11 9.37 15.77
C TYR A 18 -1.69 9.62 14.32
N GLU A 19 -1.63 8.58 13.49
CA GLU A 19 -1.21 8.69 12.09
C GLU A 19 -2.22 9.50 11.26
N PHE A 20 -3.52 9.36 11.55
CA PHE A 20 -4.55 10.18 10.91
C PHE A 20 -4.37 11.67 11.24
N ASN A 21 -4.10 12.01 12.49
CA ASN A 21 -3.87 13.39 12.91
C ASN A 21 -2.54 13.95 12.35
N GLN A 22 -1.51 13.12 12.17
CA GLN A 22 -0.29 13.52 11.45
C GLN A 22 -0.60 13.86 9.99
N LEU A 23 -1.39 13.02 9.28
CA LEU A 23 -1.83 13.30 7.91
C LEU A 23 -2.61 14.62 7.83
N ILE A 24 -3.57 14.86 8.73
CA ILE A 24 -4.33 16.11 8.77
C ILE A 24 -3.43 17.32 9.05
N ARG A 25 -2.47 17.18 9.97
CA ARG A 25 -1.51 18.25 10.27
C ARG A 25 -0.66 18.58 9.04
N ALA A 26 -0.04 17.56 8.44
CA ALA A 26 0.80 17.75 7.24
C ALA A 26 0.01 18.41 6.10
N LEU A 27 -1.27 18.02 5.90
CA LEU A 27 -2.13 18.70 4.94
C LEU A 27 -2.38 20.16 5.30
N ASN A 28 -2.67 20.47 6.57
CA ASN A 28 -2.94 21.86 7.01
C ASN A 28 -1.69 22.74 6.93
N ASP A 29 -0.52 22.17 7.22
CA ASP A 29 0.77 22.84 7.15
C ASP A 29 1.24 23.04 5.68
N GLY A 30 0.51 22.50 4.71
CA GLY A 30 0.81 22.65 3.28
C GLY A 30 1.98 21.79 2.81
N VAL A 31 2.31 20.69 3.51
CA VAL A 31 3.40 19.78 3.09
C VAL A 31 3.09 19.23 1.70
N PRO A 32 3.96 19.49 0.69
CA PRO A 32 3.66 19.14 -0.70
C PRO A 32 3.71 17.63 -0.96
N LEU A 33 4.52 16.89 -0.22
CA LEU A 33 4.72 15.45 -0.40
C LEU A 33 4.66 14.70 0.93
N ILE A 34 3.66 13.82 1.07
CA ILE A 34 3.47 12.97 2.24
C ILE A 34 3.67 11.50 1.84
N VAL A 35 4.51 10.79 2.58
CA VAL A 35 4.83 9.38 2.30
C VAL A 35 4.34 8.49 3.43
N LEU A 36 3.37 7.64 3.14
CA LEU A 36 2.78 6.71 4.10
C LEU A 36 3.37 5.31 3.90
N THR A 37 4.23 4.89 4.82
CA THR A 37 4.96 3.60 4.76
C THR A 37 4.42 2.59 5.76
N GLY A 38 4.89 1.36 5.68
CA GLY A 38 4.54 0.26 6.58
C GLY A 38 4.35 -1.04 5.81
N ILE A 39 4.44 -2.18 6.50
CA ILE A 39 4.31 -3.50 5.88
C ILE A 39 2.94 -3.69 5.20
N ARG A 40 2.83 -4.74 4.40
CA ARG A 40 1.56 -5.11 3.78
C ARG A 40 0.47 -5.35 4.84
N ARG A 41 -0.78 -4.98 4.52
CA ARG A 41 -1.98 -5.23 5.35
C ARG A 41 -2.07 -4.49 6.69
N VAL A 42 -1.24 -3.48 6.96
CA VAL A 42 -1.35 -2.64 8.17
C VAL A 42 -2.39 -1.53 8.08
N GLY A 43 -3.01 -1.31 6.90
CA GLY A 43 -4.13 -0.39 6.75
C GLY A 43 -3.86 0.90 5.99
N LYS A 44 -2.68 1.10 5.36
CA LYS A 44 -2.33 2.31 4.59
C LYS A 44 -3.41 2.75 3.61
N THR A 45 -3.79 1.87 2.69
CA THR A 45 -4.86 2.14 1.70
C THR A 45 -6.18 2.53 2.35
N THR A 46 -6.51 1.92 3.50
CA THR A 46 -7.73 2.26 4.24
C THR A 46 -7.64 3.67 4.80
N LEU A 47 -6.51 4.02 5.41
CA LEU A 47 -6.28 5.31 6.03
C LEU A 47 -6.40 6.46 5.02
N VAL A 48 -5.73 6.35 3.85
CA VAL A 48 -5.80 7.40 2.82
C VAL A 48 -7.19 7.51 2.18
N LYS A 49 -7.93 6.41 2.03
CA LYS A 49 -9.31 6.46 1.52
C LYS A 49 -10.27 7.12 2.52
N VAL A 50 -10.09 6.84 3.80
CA VAL A 50 -10.86 7.51 4.84
C VAL A 50 -10.47 8.99 4.93
N LEU A 51 -9.18 9.33 4.87
CA LEU A 51 -8.74 10.71 4.80
C LEU A 51 -9.45 11.48 3.68
N LEU A 52 -9.43 10.95 2.46
CA LEU A 52 -10.11 11.56 1.31
C LEU A 52 -11.62 11.73 1.52
N ASN A 53 -12.27 10.92 2.36
CA ASN A 53 -13.70 11.06 2.66
C ASN A 53 -13.98 12.07 3.78
N GLU A 54 -13.03 12.26 4.70
CA GLU A 54 -13.20 13.13 5.88
C GLU A 54 -12.82 14.59 5.59
N VAL A 55 -11.86 14.79 4.65
CA VAL A 55 -11.43 16.15 4.31
C VAL A 55 -12.36 16.79 3.28
N ASP A 56 -12.60 18.08 3.46
CA ASP A 56 -13.42 18.90 2.56
C ASP A 56 -12.58 19.46 1.40
N LEU A 57 -11.84 18.58 0.72
CA LEU A 57 -10.95 18.92 -0.40
C LEU A 57 -11.19 17.99 -1.60
N PRO A 58 -11.03 18.50 -2.84
CA PRO A 58 -10.92 17.63 -4.01
C PRO A 58 -9.80 16.60 -3.83
N GLY A 59 -10.02 15.37 -4.29
CA GLY A 59 -8.98 14.37 -4.21
C GLY A 59 -9.21 13.20 -5.14
N ALA A 60 -8.10 12.66 -5.65
CA ALA A 60 -8.07 11.46 -6.48
C ALA A 60 -7.25 10.35 -5.81
N TYR A 61 -7.77 9.12 -5.85
CA TYR A 61 -7.07 7.93 -5.41
C TYR A 61 -6.71 7.07 -6.62
N ILE A 62 -5.43 6.79 -6.80
CA ILE A 62 -4.86 6.03 -7.90
C ILE A 62 -4.11 4.80 -7.37
N ASP A 63 -4.59 3.60 -7.70
CA ASP A 63 -3.90 2.32 -7.41
C ASP A 63 -2.84 2.06 -8.48
N VAL A 64 -1.60 2.47 -8.21
CA VAL A 64 -0.48 2.40 -9.15
C VAL A 64 -0.11 0.95 -9.47
N ARG A 65 -0.20 0.04 -8.49
CA ARG A 65 0.05 -1.39 -8.70
C ARG A 65 -0.95 -1.99 -9.68
N LYS A 66 -2.22 -1.61 -9.58
CA LYS A 66 -3.25 -2.06 -10.51
C LYS A 66 -2.97 -1.55 -11.93
N LEU A 67 -2.59 -0.29 -12.08
CA LEU A 67 -2.22 0.29 -13.38
C LEU A 67 -1.05 -0.45 -14.00
N TRP A 68 0.01 -0.69 -13.24
CA TRP A 68 1.14 -1.48 -13.71
C TRP A 68 0.73 -2.92 -14.09
N GLY A 69 -0.15 -3.53 -13.32
CA GLY A 69 -0.68 -4.86 -13.62
C GLY A 69 -1.38 -4.95 -14.98
N VAL A 70 -2.09 -3.89 -15.38
CA VAL A 70 -2.82 -3.80 -16.65
C VAL A 70 -1.91 -3.37 -17.80
N HIS A 71 -1.13 -2.30 -17.63
CA HIS A 71 -0.41 -1.63 -18.70
C HIS A 71 1.06 -2.02 -18.81
N ARG A 72 1.64 -2.67 -17.78
CA ARG A 72 3.08 -3.03 -17.65
C ARG A 72 4.03 -1.84 -17.62
N THR A 73 3.59 -0.67 -18.04
CA THR A 73 4.25 0.63 -17.88
C THR A 73 3.18 1.66 -17.54
N ILE A 74 3.56 2.73 -16.87
CA ILE A 74 2.63 3.80 -16.48
C ILE A 74 3.08 5.05 -17.20
N SER A 75 2.48 5.32 -18.36
CA SER A 75 2.75 6.55 -19.10
C SER A 75 2.04 7.75 -18.44
N PRO A 76 2.52 8.99 -18.69
CA PRO A 76 1.83 10.21 -18.27
C PRO A 76 0.36 10.24 -18.70
N GLU A 77 0.06 9.71 -19.89
CA GLU A 77 -1.29 9.66 -20.43
C GLU A 77 -2.21 8.72 -19.64
N VAL A 78 -1.69 7.57 -19.19
CA VAL A 78 -2.43 6.66 -18.31
C VAL A 78 -2.67 7.31 -16.96
N LEU A 79 -1.66 7.96 -16.39
CA LEU A 79 -1.77 8.62 -15.09
C LEU A 79 -2.77 9.78 -15.14
N LYS A 80 -2.69 10.64 -16.18
CA LYS A 80 -3.64 11.72 -16.44
C LYS A 80 -5.10 11.22 -16.40
N LYS A 81 -5.39 10.16 -17.19
CA LYS A 81 -6.73 9.56 -17.24
C LYS A 81 -7.21 9.05 -15.88
N GLU A 82 -6.32 8.45 -15.09
CA GLU A 82 -6.70 7.93 -13.77
C GLU A 82 -6.88 9.06 -12.73
N ILE A 83 -6.11 10.15 -12.81
CA ILE A 83 -6.34 11.34 -11.98
C ILE A 83 -7.73 11.91 -12.27
N VAL A 84 -8.06 12.16 -13.52
CA VAL A 84 -9.37 12.69 -13.93
C VAL A 84 -10.50 11.73 -13.52
N ARG A 85 -10.31 10.42 -13.71
CA ARG A 85 -11.29 9.40 -13.27
C ARG A 85 -11.47 9.42 -11.76
N GLY A 86 -10.38 9.51 -11.00
CA GLY A 86 -10.40 9.60 -9.55
C GLY A 86 -11.18 10.82 -9.05
N LEU A 87 -10.91 12.00 -9.60
CA LEU A 87 -11.65 13.23 -9.32
C LEU A 87 -13.14 13.07 -9.70
N ALA A 88 -13.40 12.61 -10.92
CA ALA A 88 -14.77 12.45 -11.41
C ALA A 88 -15.61 11.42 -10.63
N SER A 89 -14.98 10.45 -9.97
CA SER A 89 -15.67 9.48 -9.11
C SER A 89 -16.35 10.13 -7.90
N ARG A 90 -15.93 11.34 -7.53
CA ARG A 90 -16.46 12.16 -6.44
C ARG A 90 -17.20 13.42 -6.95
N LYS A 91 -17.67 13.43 -8.19
CA LYS A 91 -18.29 14.60 -8.83
C LYS A 91 -19.56 15.15 -8.15
N SER A 92 -20.26 14.34 -7.35
CA SER A 92 -21.38 14.81 -6.53
C SER A 92 -20.95 15.68 -5.35
N TYR A 93 -19.66 15.74 -5.08
CA TYR A 93 -19.08 16.61 -4.08
C TYR A 93 -18.77 17.98 -4.68
N ALA A 94 -19.32 19.04 -4.08
CA ALA A 94 -19.30 20.39 -4.67
C ALA A 94 -17.90 20.94 -4.99
N PRO A 95 -16.86 20.80 -4.13
CA PRO A 95 -15.48 21.22 -4.45
C PRO A 95 -14.91 20.50 -5.66
N VAL A 96 -15.15 19.19 -5.80
CA VAL A 96 -14.71 18.41 -6.97
C VAL A 96 -15.38 18.91 -8.24
N MET A 97 -16.70 19.21 -8.18
CA MET A 97 -17.42 19.77 -9.34
C MET A 97 -16.92 21.16 -9.72
N LYS A 98 -16.56 21.98 -8.74
CA LYS A 98 -15.97 23.29 -9.00
C LYS A 98 -14.63 23.13 -9.72
N LEU A 99 -13.74 22.26 -9.19
CA LEU A 99 -12.47 21.94 -9.83
C LEU A 99 -12.65 21.40 -11.25
N LEU A 100 -13.46 20.36 -11.46
CA LEU A 100 -13.66 19.78 -12.80
C LEU A 100 -14.19 20.77 -13.85
N LYS A 101 -14.96 21.78 -13.42
CA LYS A 101 -15.43 22.85 -14.31
C LYS A 101 -14.35 23.87 -14.65
N SER A 102 -13.37 24.09 -13.79
CA SER A 102 -12.25 25.02 -14.02
C SER A 102 -11.18 24.44 -14.96
N LEU A 103 -11.09 23.11 -15.08
CA LEU A 103 -10.09 22.45 -15.92
C LEU A 103 -10.38 22.71 -17.42
N LYS A 104 -9.49 23.43 -18.09
CA LYS A 104 -9.67 23.90 -19.49
C LYS A 104 -9.74 22.75 -20.49
N GLY A 105 -8.90 21.74 -20.30
CA GLY A 105 -8.82 20.56 -21.17
C GLY A 105 -9.97 19.56 -21.03
N LEU A 106 -10.95 19.79 -20.14
CA LEU A 106 -12.01 18.84 -19.86
C LEU A 106 -13.40 19.37 -20.24
N ARG A 107 -14.30 18.44 -20.57
CA ARG A 107 -15.72 18.68 -20.76
C ARG A 107 -16.53 17.71 -19.91
N ILE A 108 -17.47 18.23 -19.13
CA ILE A 108 -18.44 17.41 -18.41
C ILE A 108 -19.57 17.06 -19.37
N ALA A 109 -19.69 15.78 -19.74
CA ALA A 109 -20.73 15.26 -20.63
C ALA A 109 -21.64 14.30 -19.87
N GLY A 110 -22.81 14.75 -19.48
CA GLY A 110 -23.79 13.96 -18.73
C GLY A 110 -23.18 13.33 -17.47
N VAL A 111 -23.04 12.02 -17.44
CA VAL A 111 -22.44 11.26 -16.33
C VAL A 111 -20.92 11.15 -16.40
N GLY A 112 -20.27 11.56 -17.49
CA GLY A 112 -18.84 11.39 -17.77
C GLY A 112 -18.05 12.70 -17.80
N VAL A 113 -16.74 12.55 -17.90
CA VAL A 113 -15.79 13.62 -18.18
C VAL A 113 -14.99 13.21 -19.42
N GLU A 114 -14.89 14.10 -20.40
CA GLU A 114 -14.21 13.88 -21.69
C GLU A 114 -13.07 14.88 -21.85
N PHE A 115 -11.99 14.49 -22.50
CA PHE A 115 -10.92 15.42 -22.88
C PHE A 115 -11.35 16.21 -24.13
N ARG A 116 -11.15 17.54 -24.09
CA ARG A 116 -11.51 18.45 -25.20
C ARG A 116 -10.49 18.44 -26.31
N GLU A 117 -9.21 18.31 -25.95
CA GLU A 117 -8.06 18.48 -26.83
C GLU A 117 -7.19 17.24 -26.81
N MET A 118 -6.68 16.84 -27.99
CA MET A 118 -5.79 15.69 -28.10
C MET A 118 -4.39 15.98 -27.55
N GLU A 119 -3.97 17.24 -27.52
CA GLU A 119 -2.64 17.69 -27.06
C GLU A 119 -2.61 18.02 -25.56
N TYR A 120 -3.74 18.00 -24.83
CA TYR A 120 -3.81 18.23 -23.39
C TYR A 120 -3.11 17.10 -22.62
N ASP A 121 -1.96 17.40 -22.05
CA ASP A 121 -1.11 16.40 -21.41
C ASP A 121 -1.26 16.34 -19.88
N LEU A 122 -0.36 15.61 -19.20
CA LEU A 122 -0.40 15.48 -17.73
C LEU A 122 0.00 16.79 -17.06
N ILE A 123 0.95 17.55 -17.63
CA ILE A 123 1.41 18.82 -17.06
C ILE A 123 0.31 19.86 -17.20
N ASP A 124 -0.35 19.95 -18.35
CA ASP A 124 -1.50 20.84 -18.55
C ASP A 124 -2.61 20.59 -17.53
N LEU A 125 -2.88 19.30 -17.22
CA LEU A 125 -3.84 18.95 -16.17
C LEU A 125 -3.42 19.46 -14.80
N LEU A 126 -2.14 19.30 -14.43
CA LEU A 126 -1.62 19.72 -13.13
C LEU A 126 -1.60 21.25 -13.02
N ASP A 127 -1.21 21.95 -14.09
CA ASP A 127 -1.24 23.42 -14.17
C ASP A 127 -2.67 23.98 -14.06
N ASP A 128 -3.62 23.32 -14.69
CA ASP A 128 -5.03 23.69 -14.56
C ASP A 128 -5.55 23.45 -13.12
N ILE A 129 -5.13 22.36 -12.46
CA ILE A 129 -5.46 22.09 -11.05
C ILE A 129 -4.86 23.19 -10.17
N GLU A 130 -3.59 23.53 -10.36
CA GLU A 130 -2.91 24.60 -9.63
C GLU A 130 -3.61 25.94 -9.82
N SER A 131 -3.91 26.30 -11.07
CA SER A 131 -4.58 27.56 -11.43
C SER A 131 -6.02 27.67 -10.93
N SER A 132 -6.63 26.55 -10.50
CA SER A 132 -8.00 26.54 -9.97
C SER A 132 -8.11 27.12 -8.56
N GLU A 133 -6.98 27.32 -7.86
CA GLU A 133 -6.91 27.72 -6.45
C GLU A 133 -7.62 26.75 -5.47
N GLU A 134 -8.06 25.60 -5.95
CA GLU A 134 -8.69 24.55 -5.14
C GLU A 134 -7.63 23.56 -4.68
N ARG A 135 -7.27 23.59 -3.40
CA ARG A 135 -6.33 22.61 -2.84
C ARG A 135 -6.80 21.19 -3.15
N THR A 136 -5.94 20.42 -3.80
CA THR A 136 -6.27 19.09 -4.34
C THR A 136 -5.31 18.04 -3.80
N ILE A 137 -5.81 16.88 -3.41
CA ILE A 137 -5.02 15.76 -2.91
C ILE A 137 -4.91 14.67 -3.98
N LEU A 138 -3.70 14.34 -4.40
CA LEU A 138 -3.42 13.23 -5.30
C LEU A 138 -2.79 12.07 -4.53
N VAL A 139 -3.52 10.95 -4.39
CA VAL A 139 -3.03 9.76 -3.70
C VAL A 139 -2.55 8.72 -4.71
N PHE A 140 -1.27 8.36 -4.66
CA PHE A 140 -0.68 7.26 -5.42
C PHE A 140 -0.41 6.08 -4.48
N ASP A 141 -1.32 5.10 -4.48
CA ASP A 141 -1.21 3.90 -3.64
C ASP A 141 -0.29 2.87 -4.29
N GLU A 142 0.65 2.31 -3.52
CA GLU A 142 1.75 1.46 -3.97
C GLU A 142 2.65 2.18 -5.00
N ALA A 143 3.06 3.39 -4.67
CA ALA A 143 3.77 4.32 -5.56
C ALA A 143 5.13 3.79 -6.07
N GLN A 144 5.76 2.82 -5.38
CA GLN A 144 6.99 2.18 -5.87
C GLN A 144 6.83 1.53 -7.26
N TYR A 145 5.61 1.27 -7.72
CA TYR A 145 5.37 0.76 -9.09
C TYR A 145 5.55 1.82 -10.19
N LEU A 146 5.62 3.12 -9.85
CA LEU A 146 5.97 4.19 -10.81
C LEU A 146 7.38 4.02 -11.38
N ARG A 147 8.31 3.40 -10.63
CA ARG A 147 9.67 3.11 -11.10
C ARG A 147 9.76 2.25 -12.35
N TYR A 148 8.71 1.51 -12.69
CA TYR A 148 8.65 0.68 -13.91
C TYR A 148 8.21 1.46 -15.15
N SER A 149 8.04 2.78 -15.02
CA SER A 149 7.77 3.67 -16.14
C SER A 149 9.06 4.09 -16.85
N ASN A 150 8.94 4.40 -18.15
CA ASN A 150 9.98 5.10 -18.90
C ASN A 150 9.94 6.62 -18.66
N TYR A 151 8.95 7.12 -17.94
CA TYR A 151 8.82 8.52 -17.56
C TYR A 151 9.41 8.74 -16.16
N ASP A 152 10.14 9.83 -15.98
CA ASP A 152 10.76 10.18 -14.70
C ASP A 152 9.73 10.81 -13.74
N TYR A 153 9.04 9.94 -13.00
CA TYR A 153 8.09 10.42 -11.99
C TYR A 153 8.75 11.08 -10.79
N THR A 154 10.04 10.84 -10.53
CA THR A 154 10.73 11.55 -9.43
C THR A 154 10.98 13.00 -9.81
N ALA A 155 11.29 13.28 -11.07
CA ALA A 155 11.36 14.63 -11.59
C ALA A 155 9.99 15.35 -11.56
N LEU A 156 8.91 14.65 -11.92
CA LEU A 156 7.55 15.20 -11.79
C LEU A 156 7.20 15.53 -10.35
N LEU A 157 7.43 14.62 -9.42
CA LEU A 157 7.18 14.84 -7.98
C LEU A 157 8.01 16.00 -7.43
N ALA A 158 9.25 16.15 -7.91
CA ALA A 158 10.11 17.29 -7.56
C ALA A 158 9.57 18.61 -8.09
N SER A 159 9.08 18.64 -9.33
CA SER A 159 8.44 19.82 -9.93
C SER A 159 7.17 20.20 -9.16
N LEU A 160 6.34 19.21 -8.77
CA LEU A 160 5.16 19.47 -7.93
C LEU A 160 5.54 20.02 -6.55
N ASN A 161 6.61 19.52 -5.96
CA ASN A 161 7.12 20.00 -4.67
C ASN A 161 7.60 21.45 -4.72
N ASP A 162 8.25 21.85 -5.82
CA ASP A 162 8.89 23.16 -5.93
C ASP A 162 7.96 24.28 -6.42
N GLY A 163 6.93 23.95 -7.20
CA GLY A 163 6.19 24.93 -7.98
C GLY A 163 4.66 24.89 -7.83
N TYR A 164 4.09 23.98 -7.04
CA TYR A 164 2.64 23.83 -6.89
C TYR A 164 2.23 23.96 -5.43
N GLU A 165 1.46 24.99 -5.10
CA GLU A 165 0.99 25.29 -3.73
C GLU A 165 -0.36 24.64 -3.44
N ASN A 166 -1.16 24.37 -4.49
CA ASN A 166 -2.51 23.83 -4.39
C ASN A 166 -2.58 22.30 -4.58
N ILE A 167 -1.44 21.63 -4.79
CA ILE A 167 -1.40 20.17 -4.95
C ILE A 167 -0.60 19.53 -3.83
N THR A 168 -1.24 18.69 -3.03
CA THR A 168 -0.57 17.79 -2.10
C THR A 168 -0.57 16.37 -2.65
N VAL A 169 0.61 15.77 -2.76
CA VAL A 169 0.76 14.37 -3.18
C VAL A 169 0.95 13.48 -1.96
N ILE A 170 0.13 12.43 -1.87
CA ILE A 170 0.28 11.38 -0.84
C ILE A 170 0.71 10.09 -1.55
N LEU A 171 1.89 9.60 -1.21
CA LEU A 171 2.42 8.32 -1.69
C LEU A 171 2.22 7.25 -0.64
N THR A 172 1.73 6.07 -1.00
CA THR A 172 1.79 4.92 -0.11
C THR A 172 2.68 3.82 -0.69
N GLY A 173 3.31 3.04 0.19
CA GLY A 173 4.09 1.89 -0.25
C GLY A 173 4.25 0.84 0.84
N SER A 174 4.13 -0.42 0.42
CA SER A 174 4.35 -1.59 1.27
C SER A 174 5.74 -2.18 1.13
N GLU A 175 6.44 -1.86 0.05
CA GLU A 175 7.84 -2.18 -0.20
C GLU A 175 8.69 -0.97 0.23
N VAL A 176 8.81 -0.77 1.54
CA VAL A 176 9.35 0.47 2.14
C VAL A 176 10.71 0.82 1.57
N GLN A 177 11.65 -0.13 1.55
CA GLN A 177 13.00 0.10 1.03
C GLN A 177 13.00 0.47 -0.46
N ILE A 178 12.14 -0.15 -1.25
CA ILE A 178 12.02 0.16 -2.68
C ILE A 178 11.43 1.56 -2.90
N LEU A 179 10.43 1.93 -2.10
CA LEU A 179 9.85 3.26 -2.17
C LEU A 179 10.90 4.31 -1.78
N GLU A 180 11.66 4.09 -0.72
CA GLU A 180 12.76 4.97 -0.30
C GLU A 180 13.85 5.09 -1.37
N GLU A 181 14.26 3.97 -1.98
CA GLU A 181 15.22 3.96 -3.09
C GLU A 181 14.67 4.69 -4.33
N PHE A 182 13.38 4.52 -4.64
CA PHE A 182 12.73 5.19 -5.77
C PHE A 182 12.65 6.70 -5.54
N LEU A 183 12.27 7.14 -4.35
CA LEU A 183 12.17 8.57 -4.03
C LEU A 183 13.55 9.23 -3.87
N GLY A 184 14.51 8.50 -3.28
CA GLY A 184 15.89 8.94 -3.18
C GLY A 184 16.11 10.24 -2.38
N PHE A 185 15.33 10.50 -1.34
CA PHE A 185 15.43 11.72 -0.52
C PHE A 185 16.84 11.98 0.04
N ASN A 186 17.62 10.92 0.24
CA ASN A 186 19.01 10.98 0.73
C ASN A 186 20.06 10.81 -0.38
N ASP A 187 19.64 10.62 -1.63
CA ASP A 187 20.53 10.48 -2.77
C ASP A 187 20.71 11.83 -3.47
N ARG A 188 21.96 12.32 -3.54
CA ARG A 188 22.31 13.61 -4.18
C ARG A 188 21.97 13.68 -5.68
N HIS A 189 21.78 12.53 -6.31
CA HIS A 189 21.43 12.43 -7.73
C HIS A 189 19.92 12.36 -7.96
N SER A 190 19.13 12.18 -6.88
CA SER A 190 17.67 12.19 -7.00
C SER A 190 17.13 13.59 -7.18
N PRO A 191 16.15 13.80 -8.06
CA PRO A 191 15.42 15.07 -8.13
C PRO A 191 14.78 15.48 -6.79
N LEU A 192 14.41 14.51 -5.94
CA LEU A 192 13.77 14.76 -4.63
C LEU A 192 14.77 14.97 -3.48
N TYR A 193 16.08 15.04 -3.76
CA TYR A 193 17.08 15.23 -2.72
C TYR A 193 16.82 16.51 -1.90
N LYS A 194 16.69 16.35 -0.58
CA LYS A 194 16.43 17.43 0.39
C LYS A 194 15.17 18.27 0.16
N ARG A 195 14.23 17.82 -0.67
CA ARG A 195 12.95 18.49 -0.80
C ARG A 195 12.04 18.22 0.39
N GLU A 196 11.12 19.14 0.64
CA GLU A 196 10.19 19.04 1.76
C GLU A 196 9.26 17.84 1.63
N HIS A 197 9.19 17.04 2.67
CA HIS A 197 8.30 15.87 2.73
C HIS A 197 8.05 15.45 4.18
N GLU A 198 6.94 14.77 4.40
CA GLU A 198 6.61 14.13 5.68
C GLU A 198 6.53 12.62 5.48
N ILE A 199 7.19 11.84 6.35
CA ILE A 199 7.10 10.37 6.33
C ILE A 199 6.30 9.92 7.55
N ILE A 200 5.18 9.24 7.29
CA ILE A 200 4.33 8.65 8.33
C ILE A 200 4.42 7.14 8.21
N HIS A 201 4.82 6.46 9.29
CA HIS A 201 4.97 5.02 9.30
C HIS A 201 3.83 4.35 10.07
N LEU A 202 3.14 3.39 9.41
CA LEU A 202 2.12 2.56 10.05
C LEU A 202 2.75 1.27 10.56
N GLU A 203 2.73 1.12 11.86
CA GLU A 203 3.12 -0.11 12.56
C GLU A 203 2.00 -1.15 12.56
N ARG A 204 2.34 -2.42 12.81
CA ARG A 204 1.36 -3.43 13.21
C ARG A 204 0.82 -3.11 14.60
N PHE A 205 -0.37 -3.57 14.91
CA PHE A 205 -0.92 -3.43 16.26
C PHE A 205 -0.07 -4.19 17.28
N SER A 206 0.09 -3.61 18.45
CA SER A 206 0.59 -4.33 19.63
C SER A 206 -0.36 -5.46 20.01
N ARG A 207 0.10 -6.35 20.91
CA ARG A 207 -0.77 -7.41 21.47
C ARG A 207 -2.04 -6.85 22.10
N GLY A 208 -1.92 -5.75 22.86
CA GLY A 208 -3.06 -5.11 23.53
C GLY A 208 -4.06 -4.50 22.55
N GLU A 209 -3.58 -3.76 21.57
CA GLU A 209 -4.40 -3.18 20.49
C GLU A 209 -5.09 -4.27 19.67
N SER A 210 -4.41 -5.36 19.36
CA SER A 210 -4.97 -6.50 18.64
C SER A 210 -6.11 -7.18 19.38
N LEU A 211 -5.94 -7.40 20.68
CA LEU A 211 -7.00 -7.95 21.55
C LEU A 211 -8.20 -7.00 21.62
N LEU A 212 -7.94 -5.71 21.82
CA LEU A 212 -9.00 -4.70 21.90
C LEU A 212 -9.74 -4.58 20.55
N TYR A 213 -9.00 -4.66 19.41
CA TYR A 213 -9.60 -4.68 18.08
C TYR A 213 -10.57 -5.84 17.90
N LEU A 214 -10.14 -7.05 18.27
CA LEU A 214 -10.98 -8.24 18.12
C LEU A 214 -12.20 -8.18 19.06
N ARG A 215 -12.01 -7.82 20.34
CA ARG A 215 -13.11 -7.67 21.31
C ARG A 215 -14.17 -6.70 20.80
N ARG A 216 -13.77 -5.46 20.46
CA ARG A 216 -14.69 -4.45 19.92
C ARG A 216 -15.38 -4.90 18.65
N GLY A 217 -14.63 -5.57 17.75
CA GLY A 217 -15.20 -6.07 16.51
C GLY A 217 -16.28 -7.15 16.73
N PHE A 218 -16.13 -8.03 17.71
CA PHE A 218 -17.14 -9.03 18.06
C PHE A 218 -18.28 -8.42 18.88
N GLU A 219 -18.02 -7.49 19.78
CA GLU A 219 -19.05 -6.71 20.49
C GLU A 219 -19.99 -5.98 19.53
N GLU A 220 -19.44 -5.30 18.49
CA GLU A 220 -20.24 -4.66 17.44
C GLU A 220 -21.19 -5.65 16.72
N LEU A 221 -20.86 -6.93 16.73
CA LEU A 221 -21.63 -7.99 16.06
C LEU A 221 -22.53 -8.76 17.02
N GLY A 222 -22.53 -8.42 18.32
CA GLY A 222 -23.25 -9.14 19.34
C GLY A 222 -22.77 -10.59 19.53
N MET A 223 -21.48 -10.83 19.27
CA MET A 223 -20.87 -12.16 19.36
C MET A 223 -20.03 -12.29 20.62
N GLU A 224 -20.27 -13.32 21.39
CA GLU A 224 -19.40 -13.74 22.49
C GLU A 224 -18.35 -14.73 21.97
N VAL A 225 -17.08 -14.40 22.12
CA VAL A 225 -15.95 -15.25 21.73
C VAL A 225 -15.06 -15.48 22.95
N PRO A 226 -14.71 -16.75 23.25
CA PRO A 226 -13.87 -17.07 24.40
C PRO A 226 -12.52 -16.32 24.34
N GLU A 227 -12.09 -15.73 25.46
CA GLU A 227 -10.85 -14.94 25.54
C GLU A 227 -9.63 -15.71 25.04
N ARG A 228 -9.53 -17.01 25.39
CA ARG A 228 -8.46 -17.91 24.90
C ARG A 228 -8.37 -17.97 23.37
N GLU A 229 -9.51 -17.85 22.66
CA GLU A 229 -9.51 -17.85 21.19
C GLU A 229 -9.04 -16.51 20.63
N LEU A 230 -9.36 -15.40 21.30
CA LEU A 230 -8.86 -14.07 20.95
C LEU A 230 -7.34 -14.00 21.13
N GLU A 231 -6.82 -14.47 22.27
CA GLU A 231 -5.39 -14.54 22.56
C GLU A 231 -4.65 -15.39 21.53
N SER A 232 -5.17 -16.60 21.25
CA SER A 232 -4.61 -17.50 20.22
C SER A 232 -4.61 -16.85 18.84
N ALA A 233 -5.67 -16.14 18.46
CA ALA A 233 -5.74 -15.43 17.19
C ALA A 233 -4.70 -14.30 17.13
N VAL A 234 -4.54 -13.51 18.19
CA VAL A 234 -3.55 -12.42 18.26
C VAL A 234 -2.12 -12.96 18.16
N GLU A 235 -1.77 -14.02 18.88
CA GLU A 235 -0.46 -14.68 18.81
C GLU A 235 -0.17 -15.27 17.42
N THR A 236 -1.22 -15.69 16.73
CA THR A 236 -1.10 -16.29 15.41
C THR A 236 -0.95 -15.24 14.32
N LEU A 237 -1.72 -14.14 14.41
CA LEU A 237 -1.85 -13.12 13.35
C LEU A 237 -0.97 -11.89 13.56
N ASP A 238 -0.28 -11.81 14.70
CA ASP A 238 0.83 -10.90 15.03
C ASP A 238 0.55 -9.42 14.71
N GLY A 239 -0.63 -8.93 15.09
CA GLY A 239 -0.98 -7.51 14.99
C GLY A 239 -1.20 -6.97 13.57
N ILE A 240 -1.15 -7.81 12.55
CA ILE A 240 -1.42 -7.39 11.17
C ILE A 240 -2.93 -7.25 10.98
N VAL A 241 -3.42 -6.00 11.03
CA VAL A 241 -4.86 -5.69 11.05
C VAL A 241 -5.65 -6.34 9.91
N GLY A 242 -5.04 -6.47 8.73
CA GLY A 242 -5.70 -7.14 7.60
C GLY A 242 -6.02 -8.61 7.87
N TRP A 243 -5.15 -9.32 8.60
CA TRP A 243 -5.38 -10.72 8.98
C TRP A 243 -6.35 -10.83 10.17
N LEU A 244 -6.22 -9.94 11.17
CA LEU A 244 -7.19 -9.86 12.29
C LEU A 244 -8.61 -9.60 11.77
N ARG A 245 -8.76 -8.70 10.81
CA ARG A 245 -10.03 -8.41 10.16
C ARG A 245 -10.58 -9.64 9.42
N GLU A 246 -9.73 -10.34 8.69
CA GLU A 246 -10.13 -11.54 7.93
C GLU A 246 -10.61 -12.65 8.89
N TYR A 247 -9.88 -12.88 9.98
CA TYR A 247 -10.27 -13.79 11.04
C TYR A 247 -11.65 -13.42 11.63
N GLY A 248 -11.82 -12.16 12.06
CA GLY A 248 -13.08 -11.67 12.61
C GLY A 248 -14.25 -11.85 11.63
N TRP A 249 -14.01 -11.61 10.34
CA TRP A 249 -15.00 -11.81 9.28
C TRP A 249 -15.37 -13.28 9.11
N MET A 250 -14.41 -14.21 9.16
CA MET A 250 -14.68 -15.66 9.08
C MET A 250 -15.47 -16.16 10.28
N ARG A 251 -15.14 -15.68 11.49
CA ARG A 251 -15.89 -15.97 12.71
C ARG A 251 -17.33 -15.47 12.62
N TYR A 252 -17.53 -14.25 12.16
CA TYR A 252 -18.86 -13.68 11.92
C TYR A 252 -19.70 -14.54 10.95
N ARG A 253 -19.06 -15.14 9.96
CA ARG A 253 -19.70 -16.07 9.02
C ARG A 253 -19.95 -17.48 9.58
N GLY A 254 -19.81 -17.68 10.88
CA GLY A 254 -20.09 -18.92 11.58
C GLY A 254 -18.98 -19.97 11.55
N LYS A 255 -17.77 -19.62 11.11
CA LYS A 255 -16.63 -20.54 11.19
C LYS A 255 -16.15 -20.61 12.63
N ASP A 256 -15.77 -21.80 13.11
CA ASP A 256 -15.08 -21.95 14.40
C ASP A 256 -13.67 -21.37 14.35
N HIS A 257 -13.01 -21.28 15.51
CA HIS A 257 -11.68 -20.67 15.65
C HIS A 257 -10.64 -21.34 14.73
N THR A 258 -10.55 -22.65 14.75
CA THR A 258 -9.54 -23.42 14.00
C THR A 258 -9.75 -23.28 12.51
N THR A 259 -10.99 -23.40 12.05
CA THR A 259 -11.36 -23.23 10.63
C THR A 259 -11.06 -21.79 10.16
N ALA A 260 -11.38 -20.77 10.98
CA ALA A 260 -11.12 -19.37 10.62
C ALA A 260 -9.61 -19.08 10.46
N ILE A 261 -8.77 -19.57 11.36
CA ILE A 261 -7.30 -19.47 11.25
C ILE A 261 -6.80 -20.23 10.02
N GLY A 262 -7.29 -21.44 9.77
CA GLY A 262 -6.92 -22.22 8.58
C GLY A 262 -7.27 -21.50 7.27
N GLU A 263 -8.44 -20.88 7.17
CA GLU A 263 -8.82 -20.09 6.00
C GLU A 263 -7.95 -18.84 5.81
N VAL A 264 -7.55 -18.17 6.90
CA VAL A 264 -6.57 -17.07 6.83
C VAL A 264 -5.24 -17.56 6.26
N PHE A 265 -4.73 -18.71 6.72
CA PHE A 265 -3.49 -19.29 6.19
C PHE A 265 -3.62 -19.66 4.71
N GLN A 266 -4.72 -20.30 4.31
CA GLN A 266 -4.96 -20.62 2.90
C GLN A 266 -5.01 -19.36 2.03
N ARG A 267 -5.56 -18.26 2.56
CA ARG A 267 -5.55 -16.98 1.86
C ARG A 267 -4.16 -16.40 1.78
N ALA A 268 -3.40 -16.38 2.88
CA ALA A 268 -2.02 -15.89 2.90
C ALA A 268 -1.14 -16.66 1.91
N LYS A 269 -1.31 -17.99 1.85
CA LYS A 269 -0.60 -18.87 0.91
C LYS A 269 -0.94 -18.55 -0.55
N ARG A 270 -2.22 -18.36 -0.88
CA ARG A 270 -2.61 -17.94 -2.24
C ARG A 270 -2.05 -16.58 -2.61
N ASP A 271 -2.18 -15.59 -1.71
CA ASP A 271 -1.72 -14.23 -1.97
C ASP A 271 -0.21 -14.18 -2.26
N ILE A 272 0.62 -14.89 -1.46
CA ILE A 272 2.07 -14.91 -1.67
C ILE A 272 2.47 -15.66 -2.95
N ILE A 273 1.78 -16.75 -3.29
CA ILE A 273 2.00 -17.48 -4.54
C ILE A 273 1.67 -16.58 -5.73
N ASP A 274 0.50 -15.94 -5.73
CA ASP A 274 0.05 -15.05 -6.80
C ASP A 274 0.97 -13.83 -6.97
N GLU A 275 1.52 -13.33 -5.88
CA GLU A 275 2.43 -12.18 -5.89
C GLU A 275 3.82 -12.56 -6.43
N LEU A 276 4.43 -13.60 -5.87
CA LEU A 276 5.80 -13.99 -6.23
C LEU A 276 5.92 -14.68 -7.59
N SER A 277 4.87 -15.38 -8.04
CA SER A 277 4.87 -16.01 -9.36
C SER A 277 5.00 -15.02 -10.52
N ARG A 278 4.68 -13.74 -10.30
CA ARG A 278 4.85 -12.67 -11.29
C ARG A 278 6.31 -12.28 -11.54
N TYR A 279 7.20 -12.62 -10.62
CA TYR A 279 8.63 -12.31 -10.71
C TYR A 279 9.43 -13.53 -11.18
N SER A 280 9.57 -14.53 -10.33
CA SER A 280 10.32 -15.75 -10.59
C SER A 280 9.80 -16.89 -9.73
N PRO A 281 9.65 -18.11 -10.28
CA PRO A 281 9.31 -19.29 -9.47
C PRO A 281 10.29 -19.54 -8.32
N ARG A 282 11.54 -19.11 -8.46
CA ARG A 282 12.58 -19.27 -7.43
C ARG A 282 12.33 -18.36 -6.22
N TYR A 283 11.69 -17.21 -6.38
CA TYR A 283 11.34 -16.34 -5.25
C TYR A 283 10.43 -17.07 -4.25
N LEU A 284 9.41 -17.76 -4.73
CA LEU A 284 8.54 -18.56 -3.86
C LEU A 284 9.32 -19.69 -3.16
N ARG A 285 10.23 -20.37 -3.86
CA ARG A 285 11.06 -21.42 -3.27
C ARG A 285 12.01 -20.88 -2.19
N ILE A 286 12.60 -19.70 -2.38
CA ILE A 286 13.44 -19.05 -1.38
C ILE A 286 12.62 -18.71 -0.13
N VAL A 287 11.44 -18.12 -0.29
CA VAL A 287 10.56 -17.79 0.84
C VAL A 287 10.10 -19.07 1.55
N ALA A 288 9.77 -20.14 0.82
CA ALA A 288 9.42 -21.44 1.39
C ALA A 288 10.61 -22.05 2.17
N ALA A 289 11.83 -21.97 1.63
CA ALA A 289 13.03 -22.41 2.34
C ALA A 289 13.18 -21.71 3.70
N VAL A 290 13.01 -20.38 3.72
CA VAL A 290 13.09 -19.60 4.96
C VAL A 290 11.96 -19.98 5.92
N ALA A 291 10.76 -20.22 5.42
CA ALA A 291 9.64 -20.72 6.22
C ALA A 291 9.95 -22.06 6.87
N GLU A 292 10.56 -22.99 6.15
CA GLU A 292 10.99 -24.31 6.65
C GLU A 292 12.20 -24.27 7.60
N GLY A 293 12.78 -23.07 7.84
CA GLY A 293 13.89 -22.88 8.79
C GLY A 293 15.28 -22.79 8.16
N TYR A 294 15.41 -22.84 6.84
CA TYR A 294 16.69 -22.62 6.13
C TYR A 294 16.96 -21.10 6.05
N ARG A 295 17.46 -20.51 7.16
CA ARG A 295 17.53 -19.05 7.33
C ARG A 295 18.86 -18.43 6.94
N SER A 296 19.97 -19.17 6.91
CA SER A 296 21.23 -18.63 6.44
C SER A 296 21.35 -18.67 4.93
N TRP A 297 22.13 -17.76 4.34
CA TRP A 297 22.36 -17.75 2.89
C TRP A 297 22.84 -19.11 2.35
N ARG A 298 23.75 -19.77 3.11
CA ARG A 298 24.26 -21.10 2.76
C ARG A 298 23.15 -22.16 2.78
N ALA A 299 22.32 -22.17 3.84
CA ALA A 299 21.23 -23.12 3.96
C ALA A 299 20.17 -22.92 2.86
N ILE A 300 19.83 -21.66 2.53
CA ILE A 300 18.94 -21.35 1.41
C ILE A 300 19.52 -21.88 0.10
N LYS A 301 20.82 -21.66 -0.17
CA LYS A 301 21.48 -22.16 -1.37
C LYS A 301 21.39 -23.68 -1.48
N GLU A 302 21.79 -24.40 -0.43
CA GLU A 302 21.76 -25.87 -0.37
C GLU A 302 20.34 -26.42 -0.57
N TYR A 303 19.32 -25.78 0.02
CA TYR A 303 17.92 -26.13 -0.17
C TYR A 303 17.49 -25.98 -1.63
N ILE A 304 17.77 -24.83 -2.25
CA ILE A 304 17.36 -24.55 -3.63
C ILE A 304 18.09 -25.48 -4.62
N GLU A 305 19.39 -25.73 -4.44
CA GLU A 305 20.16 -26.66 -5.27
C GLU A 305 19.60 -28.09 -5.20
N ARG A 306 19.19 -28.52 -4.00
CA ARG A 306 18.55 -29.83 -3.80
C ARG A 306 17.22 -29.94 -4.55
N ILE A 307 16.39 -28.88 -4.53
CA ILE A 307 15.09 -28.89 -5.22
C ILE A 307 15.26 -28.78 -6.73
N GLU A 308 16.20 -27.94 -7.22
CA GLU A 308 16.41 -27.74 -8.66
C GLU A 308 17.28 -28.83 -9.28
N GLY A 309 17.91 -29.69 -8.48
CA GLY A 309 18.78 -30.79 -8.95
C GLY A 309 20.03 -30.31 -9.68
N ARG A 310 20.46 -29.07 -9.48
CA ARG A 310 21.64 -28.46 -10.14
C ARG A 310 22.28 -27.40 -9.26
N GLU A 311 23.58 -27.17 -9.50
CA GLU A 311 24.27 -26.05 -8.88
C GLU A 311 23.73 -24.70 -9.36
N ILE A 312 23.61 -23.72 -8.44
CA ILE A 312 23.10 -22.40 -8.73
C ILE A 312 24.23 -21.37 -8.65
N ASN A 313 24.26 -20.48 -9.64
CA ASN A 313 25.18 -19.36 -9.62
C ASN A 313 24.96 -18.51 -8.37
N LYS A 314 26.03 -18.32 -7.58
CA LYS A 314 26.01 -17.59 -6.30
C LYS A 314 25.51 -16.15 -6.45
N GLY A 315 25.93 -15.45 -7.53
CA GLY A 315 25.54 -14.08 -7.79
C GLY A 315 24.05 -13.95 -8.10
N THR A 316 23.50 -14.87 -8.90
CA THR A 316 22.06 -14.90 -9.22
C THR A 316 21.24 -15.11 -7.95
N LEU A 317 21.54 -16.11 -7.15
CA LEU A 317 20.81 -16.39 -5.91
C LEU A 317 20.94 -15.23 -4.91
N TYR A 318 22.14 -14.64 -4.79
CA TYR A 318 22.35 -13.48 -3.93
C TYR A 318 21.45 -12.30 -4.35
N THR A 319 21.36 -12.02 -5.64
CA THR A 319 20.49 -10.97 -6.18
C THR A 319 19.02 -11.26 -5.90
N GLU A 320 18.58 -12.52 -6.06
CA GLU A 320 17.20 -12.92 -5.79
C GLU A 320 16.82 -12.78 -4.31
N VAL A 321 17.70 -13.22 -3.39
CA VAL A 321 17.49 -13.05 -1.94
C VAL A 321 17.49 -11.57 -1.57
N LYS A 322 18.43 -10.78 -2.11
CA LYS A 322 18.48 -9.33 -1.89
C LYS A 322 17.21 -8.64 -2.37
N ASN A 323 16.69 -9.05 -3.53
CA ASN A 323 15.42 -8.49 -4.04
C ASN A 323 14.25 -8.84 -3.14
N LEU A 324 14.17 -10.06 -2.57
CA LEU A 324 13.13 -10.42 -1.62
C LEU A 324 13.18 -9.59 -0.34
N VAL A 325 14.37 -9.20 0.11
CA VAL A 325 14.53 -8.25 1.23
C VAL A 325 14.02 -6.87 0.81
N ARG A 326 14.46 -6.36 -0.35
CA ARG A 326 14.01 -5.04 -0.87
C ARG A 326 12.49 -4.98 -1.07
N TYR A 327 11.88 -6.06 -1.54
CA TYR A 327 10.42 -6.17 -1.71
C TYR A 327 9.65 -6.35 -0.38
N GLY A 328 10.37 -6.43 0.74
CA GLY A 328 9.77 -6.55 2.06
C GLY A 328 9.12 -7.91 2.34
N TYR A 329 9.50 -8.97 1.61
CA TYR A 329 9.10 -10.36 1.94
C TYR A 329 10.02 -11.00 2.97
N LEU A 330 11.30 -10.65 2.92
CA LEU A 330 12.30 -11.07 3.87
C LEU A 330 12.89 -9.86 4.60
N GLU A 331 13.35 -10.07 5.81
CA GLU A 331 14.25 -9.18 6.54
C GLU A 331 15.54 -9.90 6.86
N LYS A 332 16.66 -9.17 6.91
CA LYS A 332 17.94 -9.71 7.33
C LYS A 332 18.23 -9.29 8.76
N ARG A 333 18.39 -10.27 9.67
CA ARG A 333 18.80 -10.06 11.06
C ARG A 333 20.15 -10.77 11.31
N GLY A 334 21.21 -10.01 11.37
CA GLY A 334 22.57 -10.56 11.43
C GLY A 334 22.87 -11.39 10.18
N ASN A 335 23.13 -12.70 10.36
CA ASN A 335 23.41 -13.63 9.26
C ASN A 335 22.19 -14.45 8.82
N GLU A 336 21.00 -14.17 9.37
CA GLU A 336 19.77 -14.90 9.07
C GLU A 336 18.78 -14.04 8.30
N TYR A 337 17.99 -14.71 7.46
CA TYR A 337 16.82 -14.16 6.80
C TYR A 337 15.55 -14.67 7.49
N ARG A 338 14.56 -13.79 7.62
CA ARG A 338 13.24 -14.10 8.21
C ARG A 338 12.15 -13.54 7.31
N ILE A 339 10.99 -14.19 7.31
CA ILE A 339 9.81 -13.69 6.63
C ILE A 339 9.23 -12.54 7.46
N THR A 340 8.95 -11.42 6.82
CA THR A 340 8.45 -10.20 7.48
C THR A 340 7.02 -10.35 8.01
N ASP A 341 6.20 -11.15 7.33
CA ASP A 341 4.83 -11.47 7.74
C ASP A 341 4.76 -12.88 8.35
N PRO A 342 4.61 -13.02 9.69
CA PRO A 342 4.57 -14.32 10.37
C PRO A 342 3.40 -15.19 9.95
N VAL A 343 2.31 -14.61 9.47
CA VAL A 343 1.16 -15.37 8.95
C VAL A 343 1.53 -16.08 7.66
N ILE A 344 2.28 -15.41 6.77
CA ILE A 344 2.83 -16.02 5.57
C ILE A 344 3.81 -17.14 5.93
N GLU A 345 4.69 -16.93 6.93
CA GLU A 345 5.61 -17.97 7.40
C GLU A 345 4.87 -19.22 7.87
N LYS A 346 3.84 -19.06 8.72
CA LYS A 346 3.02 -20.16 9.22
C LYS A 346 2.21 -20.84 8.09
N ALA A 347 1.67 -20.05 7.16
CA ALA A 347 0.88 -20.55 6.04
C ALA A 347 1.70 -21.38 5.04
N LEU A 348 2.99 -21.11 4.89
CA LEU A 348 3.87 -21.89 4.02
C LEU A 348 4.36 -23.19 4.66
N ARG A 349 4.32 -23.30 6.00
CA ARG A 349 4.62 -24.52 6.75
C ARG A 349 3.42 -25.47 6.85
N SER A 350 2.19 -24.94 6.75
CA SER A 350 0.93 -25.70 6.75
C SER A 350 0.59 -26.24 5.33
#